data_21de406a33954dc473b43e15d1d4820f
#
_entry.id   21de406a33954dc473b43e15d1d4820f
#
_cell.length_a   1.000
_cell.length_b   1.000
_cell.length_c   1.000
_cell.angle_alpha   90.00
_cell.angle_beta   90.00
_cell.angle_gamma   90.00
#
_symmetry.space_group_name_H-M   'P 1'
#
loop_
_entity.id
_entity.type
_entity.pdbx_description
1 polymer ?
#
loop_
_entity_poly.entity_id
_entity_poly.type
_entity_poly.pdbx_seq_one_letter_code
_entity_poly.pdbx_strand_id
1 'polypeptide(L)'
;MSLDFIPAVWAGRLLTALQGSLVYGQAGVANRDYEGEIREAGNTVKIASIGSVTIDNYTKDTDITDPEVLTDDEQMLTVDQQKYFNFYVDSVDRAQQNVNVLDEAMRRAGWQLRNVADSFIAGLMDSGVDGGNKIGSTTTPKVPTKDDAYEYLVDLGVLLDEDDVPLEGRFVVVPAWFHGLLLKDDRFVRSGTGAGDSRLRNGEVGEAAGFAILKSNNVPNTAGAKYRIIAGHSMATAYVEQVLDVQTYKPEKRFGDAVKGLHVYGAKVVRPTALAVLIASKS
;
A
#
# COMPACT_ATOMS: atom_id res chain seq x y z
N MET A 1 8.62 -33.45 24.76
CA MET A 1 7.54 -32.55 24.33
C MET A 1 7.94 -31.97 22.99
N SER A 2 7.15 -32.24 21.96
CA SER A 2 7.39 -31.83 20.58
C SER A 2 7.35 -30.29 20.46
N LEU A 3 8.35 -29.72 19.79
CA LEU A 3 8.49 -28.29 19.54
C LEU A 3 7.55 -27.78 18.44
N ASP A 4 6.56 -28.57 18.01
CA ASP A 4 5.63 -28.25 16.92
C ASP A 4 4.70 -27.05 17.19
N PHE A 5 4.57 -26.65 18.45
CA PHE A 5 3.74 -25.48 18.82
C PHE A 5 4.44 -24.12 18.56
N ILE A 6 5.76 -24.10 18.50
CA ILE A 6 6.55 -22.87 18.39
C ILE A 6 6.44 -22.22 17.00
N PRO A 7 6.49 -22.95 15.86
CA PRO A 7 6.35 -22.36 14.53
C PRO A 7 5.03 -21.64 14.30
N ALA A 8 3.91 -22.21 14.76
CA ALA A 8 2.58 -21.61 14.59
C ALA A 8 2.43 -20.28 15.37
N VAL A 9 2.97 -20.20 16.58
CA VAL A 9 2.98 -18.97 17.38
C VAL A 9 3.84 -17.89 16.71
N TRP A 10 4.95 -18.26 16.11
CA TRP A 10 5.84 -17.33 15.42
C TRP A 10 5.26 -16.86 14.09
N ALA A 11 4.62 -17.74 13.34
CA ALA A 11 3.87 -17.35 12.14
C ALA A 11 2.78 -16.32 12.48
N GLY A 12 2.02 -16.54 13.55
CA GLY A 12 1.01 -15.58 14.03
C GLY A 12 1.62 -14.24 14.45
N ARG A 13 2.74 -14.22 15.16
CA ARG A 13 3.46 -12.99 15.55
C ARG A 13 4.03 -12.24 14.34
N LEU A 14 4.59 -12.97 13.38
CA LEU A 14 5.12 -12.39 12.15
C LEU A 14 3.99 -11.74 11.34
N LEU A 15 2.85 -12.43 11.20
CA LEU A 15 1.68 -11.93 10.49
C LEU A 15 1.14 -10.65 11.15
N THR A 16 1.02 -10.63 12.48
CA THR A 16 0.60 -9.44 13.23
C THR A 16 1.56 -8.28 13.03
N ALA A 17 2.87 -8.54 13.03
CA ALA A 17 3.89 -7.52 12.79
C ALA A 17 3.86 -7.00 11.34
N LEU A 18 3.52 -7.84 10.36
CA LEU A 18 3.33 -7.47 8.96
C LEU A 18 2.08 -6.59 8.78
N GLN A 19 0.92 -7.07 9.23
CA GLN A 19 -0.37 -6.39 9.00
C GLN A 19 -0.46 -5.03 9.70
N GLY A 20 0.08 -4.89 10.90
CA GLY A 20 -0.01 -3.65 11.69
C GLY A 20 0.85 -2.49 11.19
N SER A 21 1.57 -2.65 10.10
CA SER A 21 2.60 -1.69 9.73
C SER A 21 2.81 -1.45 8.22
N LEU A 22 2.06 -2.12 7.34
CA LEU A 22 1.98 -1.79 5.91
C LEU A 22 1.28 -0.45 5.73
N VAL A 23 1.78 0.40 4.84
CA VAL A 23 1.12 1.66 4.48
C VAL A 23 0.35 1.50 3.17
N TYR A 24 0.99 0.99 2.12
CA TYR A 24 0.32 0.76 0.83
C TYR A 24 -0.52 -0.52 0.81
N GLY A 25 -0.17 -1.53 1.59
CA GLY A 25 -0.92 -2.79 1.68
C GLY A 25 -2.03 -2.83 2.74
N GLN A 26 -2.36 -1.72 3.41
CA GLN A 26 -3.48 -1.68 4.36
C GLN A 26 -4.84 -1.58 3.65
N ALA A 27 -5.90 -2.06 4.30
CA ALA A 27 -7.25 -2.11 3.73
C ALA A 27 -7.82 -0.74 3.30
N GLY A 28 -7.36 0.37 3.91
CA GLY A 28 -7.75 1.73 3.50
C GLY A 28 -7.06 2.24 2.23
N VAL A 29 -6.03 1.53 1.72
CA VAL A 29 -5.24 1.92 0.54
C VAL A 29 -5.39 0.92 -0.59
N ALA A 30 -5.41 -0.38 -0.27
CA ALA A 30 -5.59 -1.45 -1.23
C ALA A 30 -6.74 -2.37 -0.80
N ASN A 31 -7.51 -2.86 -1.76
CA ASN A 31 -8.56 -3.83 -1.52
C ASN A 31 -7.94 -5.20 -1.20
N ARG A 32 -8.37 -5.81 -0.10
CA ARG A 32 -7.90 -7.12 0.40
C ARG A 32 -8.98 -8.20 0.40
N ASP A 33 -10.11 -7.98 -0.26
CA ASP A 33 -11.24 -8.92 -0.24
C ASP A 33 -10.90 -10.29 -0.83
N TYR A 34 -9.87 -10.35 -1.68
CA TYR A 34 -9.46 -11.57 -2.38
C TYR A 34 -8.47 -12.46 -1.61
N GLU A 35 -8.06 -12.08 -0.40
CA GLU A 35 -7.07 -12.86 0.40
C GLU A 35 -7.54 -14.28 0.74
N GLY A 36 -8.85 -14.47 0.93
CA GLY A 36 -9.43 -15.78 1.26
C GLY A 36 -9.39 -16.80 0.13
N GLU A 37 -9.23 -16.38 -1.11
CA GLU A 37 -9.29 -17.24 -2.29
C GLU A 37 -7.95 -17.87 -2.65
N ILE A 38 -6.84 -17.33 -2.15
CA ILE A 38 -5.49 -17.80 -2.45
C ILE A 38 -5.06 -18.87 -1.45
N ARG A 39 -4.96 -20.11 -1.90
CA ARG A 39 -4.53 -21.25 -1.07
C ARG A 39 -3.09 -21.66 -1.30
N GLU A 40 -2.50 -21.39 -2.47
CA GLU A 40 -1.16 -21.81 -2.84
C GLU A 40 -0.44 -20.78 -3.70
N ALA A 41 0.90 -20.74 -3.65
CA ALA A 41 1.73 -19.89 -4.49
C ALA A 41 1.53 -20.18 -5.98
N GLY A 42 1.38 -19.14 -6.77
CA GLY A 42 1.18 -19.27 -8.23
C GLY A 42 -0.29 -19.34 -8.65
N ASN A 43 -1.23 -19.26 -7.74
CA ASN A 43 -2.65 -19.14 -8.08
C ASN A 43 -2.96 -17.74 -8.64
N THR A 44 -3.86 -17.74 -9.61
CA THR A 44 -4.44 -16.51 -10.17
C THR A 44 -5.83 -16.32 -9.61
N VAL A 45 -6.13 -15.12 -9.15
CA VAL A 45 -7.48 -14.72 -8.78
C VAL A 45 -8.10 -13.97 -9.95
N LYS A 46 -9.29 -14.38 -10.33
CA LYS A 46 -10.08 -13.70 -11.37
C LYS A 46 -10.89 -12.58 -10.72
N ILE A 47 -10.65 -11.36 -11.15
CA ILE A 47 -11.43 -10.18 -10.77
C ILE A 47 -12.40 -9.94 -11.92
N ALA A 48 -13.68 -10.27 -11.74
CA ALA A 48 -14.72 -9.99 -12.69
C ALA A 48 -15.05 -8.49 -12.69
N SER A 49 -15.01 -7.86 -13.84
CA SER A 49 -15.45 -6.49 -14.06
C SER A 49 -16.53 -6.52 -15.14
N ILE A 50 -17.69 -5.98 -14.84
CA ILE A 50 -18.78 -5.86 -15.82
C ILE A 50 -18.55 -4.56 -16.58
N GLY A 51 -18.55 -4.63 -17.92
CA GLY A 51 -18.44 -3.46 -18.78
C GLY A 51 -19.60 -2.46 -18.56
N SER A 52 -19.45 -1.23 -19.01
CA SER A 52 -20.51 -0.23 -18.94
C SER A 52 -21.68 -0.62 -19.84
N VAL A 53 -22.90 -0.44 -19.33
CA VAL A 53 -24.13 -0.66 -20.08
C VAL A 53 -24.48 0.60 -20.84
N THR A 54 -24.81 0.47 -22.13
CA THR A 54 -25.28 1.61 -22.95
C THR A 54 -26.69 2.02 -22.56
N ILE A 55 -26.91 3.30 -22.33
CA ILE A 55 -28.24 3.85 -22.02
C ILE A 55 -28.73 4.62 -23.24
N ASP A 56 -29.79 4.10 -23.88
CA ASP A 56 -30.42 4.74 -25.04
C ASP A 56 -31.69 5.49 -24.65
N ASN A 57 -32.05 6.51 -25.48
CA ASN A 57 -33.27 7.26 -25.30
C ASN A 57 -34.49 6.46 -25.82
N TYR A 58 -35.49 6.29 -24.97
CA TYR A 58 -36.74 5.68 -25.34
C TYR A 58 -37.64 6.69 -26.06
N THR A 59 -38.13 6.37 -27.27
CA THR A 59 -39.17 7.11 -27.98
C THR A 59 -40.43 6.26 -28.05
N LYS A 60 -41.56 6.86 -27.67
CA LYS A 60 -42.86 6.16 -27.72
C LYS A 60 -43.19 5.71 -29.15
N ASP A 61 -43.70 4.47 -29.24
CA ASP A 61 -44.09 3.81 -30.52
C ASP A 61 -42.90 3.48 -31.46
N THR A 62 -41.68 3.43 -30.92
CA THR A 62 -40.47 2.95 -31.63
C THR A 62 -39.90 1.71 -30.93
N ASP A 63 -39.52 0.70 -31.72
CA ASP A 63 -38.87 -0.48 -31.17
C ASP A 63 -37.53 -0.11 -30.51
N ILE A 64 -37.27 -0.70 -29.35
CA ILE A 64 -35.97 -0.57 -28.67
C ILE A 64 -34.90 -1.40 -29.40
N THR A 65 -33.64 -1.00 -29.28
CA THR A 65 -32.48 -1.77 -29.79
C THR A 65 -32.42 -3.17 -29.18
N ASP A 66 -31.86 -4.11 -29.93
CA ASP A 66 -31.64 -5.47 -29.41
C ASP A 66 -30.82 -5.44 -28.11
N PRO A 67 -31.04 -6.39 -27.16
CA PRO A 67 -30.30 -6.44 -25.92
C PRO A 67 -28.79 -6.51 -26.16
N GLU A 68 -28.04 -5.62 -25.52
CA GLU A 68 -26.58 -5.63 -25.53
C GLU A 68 -26.07 -6.86 -24.79
N VAL A 69 -25.10 -7.55 -25.39
CA VAL A 69 -24.41 -8.65 -24.73
C VAL A 69 -23.34 -8.05 -23.81
N LEU A 70 -23.51 -8.22 -22.49
CA LEU A 70 -22.53 -7.78 -21.51
C LEU A 70 -21.21 -8.52 -21.74
N THR A 71 -20.15 -7.77 -21.98
CA THR A 71 -18.80 -8.31 -22.04
C THR A 71 -18.24 -8.40 -20.61
N ASP A 72 -17.86 -9.59 -20.22
CA ASP A 72 -17.15 -9.83 -18.97
C ASP A 72 -15.65 -9.58 -19.21
N ASP A 73 -15.13 -8.49 -18.62
CA ASP A 73 -13.71 -8.17 -18.68
C ASP A 73 -13.03 -8.85 -17.48
N GLU A 74 -12.57 -10.08 -17.68
CA GLU A 74 -11.83 -10.81 -16.66
C GLU A 74 -10.43 -10.22 -16.46
N GLN A 75 -10.19 -9.62 -15.32
CA GLN A 75 -8.84 -9.23 -14.91
C GLN A 75 -8.23 -10.33 -14.04
N MET A 76 -7.01 -10.76 -14.37
CA MET A 76 -6.28 -11.75 -13.57
C MET A 76 -5.31 -11.04 -12.63
N LEU A 77 -5.44 -11.29 -11.33
CA LEU A 77 -4.42 -10.96 -10.32
C LEU A 77 -3.56 -12.19 -10.12
N THR A 78 -2.27 -12.07 -10.39
CA THR A 78 -1.30 -13.16 -10.23
C THR A 78 -0.47 -12.94 -8.98
N VAL A 79 -0.33 -14.01 -8.19
CA VAL A 79 0.54 -14.03 -7.01
C VAL A 79 1.91 -14.53 -7.45
N ASP A 80 2.78 -13.59 -7.81
CA ASP A 80 4.09 -13.87 -8.43
C ASP A 80 5.28 -13.50 -7.54
N GLN A 81 5.03 -12.78 -6.45
CA GLN A 81 6.10 -12.34 -5.55
C GLN A 81 6.30 -13.35 -4.43
N GLN A 82 7.51 -13.91 -4.35
CA GLN A 82 7.92 -14.84 -3.31
C GLN A 82 9.17 -14.29 -2.62
N LYS A 83 9.09 -14.00 -1.34
CA LYS A 83 10.22 -13.50 -0.54
C LYS A 83 10.40 -14.40 0.66
N TYR A 84 11.65 -14.72 0.98
CA TYR A 84 11.97 -15.53 2.14
C TYR A 84 12.99 -14.83 3.04
N PHE A 85 12.96 -15.19 4.29
CA PHE A 85 14.06 -14.93 5.20
C PHE A 85 14.60 -16.24 5.74
N ASN A 86 15.89 -16.24 6.05
CA ASN A 86 16.55 -17.35 6.70
C ASN A 86 17.68 -16.77 7.56
N PHE A 87 17.63 -16.99 8.86
CA PHE A 87 18.66 -16.57 9.78
C PHE A 87 18.99 -17.67 10.79
N TYR A 88 20.17 -17.59 11.33
CA TYR A 88 20.76 -18.57 12.23
C TYR A 88 21.17 -17.89 13.54
N VAL A 89 20.93 -18.55 14.67
CA VAL A 89 21.34 -18.11 16.00
C VAL A 89 22.22 -19.20 16.60
N ASP A 90 23.46 -18.86 16.90
CA ASP A 90 24.42 -19.79 17.51
C ASP A 90 24.04 -20.14 18.95
N SER A 91 24.27 -21.39 19.35
CA SER A 91 23.99 -21.87 20.72
C SER A 91 24.89 -21.22 21.75
N VAL A 92 26.12 -20.85 21.37
CA VAL A 92 27.09 -20.19 22.28
C VAL A 92 26.67 -18.76 22.53
N ASP A 93 26.26 -18.02 21.47
CA ASP A 93 25.77 -16.65 21.59
C ASP A 93 24.48 -16.58 22.42
N ARG A 94 23.60 -17.58 22.26
CA ARG A 94 22.36 -17.68 23.05
C ARG A 94 22.64 -17.88 24.54
N ALA A 95 23.66 -18.65 24.88
CA ALA A 95 24.03 -18.91 26.27
C ALA A 95 24.69 -17.69 26.94
N GLN A 96 25.36 -16.85 26.18
CA GLN A 96 26.09 -15.67 26.68
C GLN A 96 25.27 -14.39 26.71
N GLN A 97 24.19 -14.31 25.92
CA GLN A 97 23.36 -13.11 25.82
C GLN A 97 22.08 -13.24 26.65
N ASN A 98 21.87 -12.25 27.50
CA ASN A 98 20.68 -12.16 28.37
C ASN A 98 19.47 -11.54 27.63
N VAL A 99 19.53 -11.37 26.29
CA VAL A 99 18.51 -10.74 25.44
C VAL A 99 17.87 -11.81 24.56
N ASN A 100 16.58 -11.70 24.34
CA ASN A 100 15.83 -12.60 23.45
C ASN A 100 16.13 -12.26 21.98
N VAL A 101 17.34 -12.61 21.52
CA VAL A 101 17.88 -12.31 20.17
C VAL A 101 16.96 -12.84 19.08
N LEU A 102 16.29 -13.96 19.34
CA LEU A 102 15.40 -14.60 18.37
C LEU A 102 14.16 -13.74 18.10
N ASP A 103 13.51 -13.21 19.15
CA ASP A 103 12.32 -12.37 18.99
C ASP A 103 12.66 -11.04 18.27
N GLU A 104 13.83 -10.47 18.57
CA GLU A 104 14.31 -9.28 17.89
C GLU A 104 14.62 -9.54 16.41
N ALA A 105 15.24 -10.68 16.09
CA ALA A 105 15.52 -11.08 14.72
C ALA A 105 14.22 -11.32 13.94
N MET A 106 13.21 -11.95 14.55
CA MET A 106 11.89 -12.15 13.95
C MET A 106 11.17 -10.81 13.69
N ARG A 107 11.24 -9.88 14.64
CA ARG A 107 10.66 -8.54 14.47
C ARG A 107 11.31 -7.78 13.32
N ARG A 108 12.64 -7.85 13.19
CA ARG A 108 13.40 -7.25 12.09
C ARG A 108 13.09 -7.92 10.75
N ALA A 109 12.97 -9.24 10.72
CA ALA A 109 12.58 -9.99 9.52
C ALA A 109 11.17 -9.57 9.05
N GLY A 110 10.20 -9.48 9.96
CA GLY A 110 8.85 -8.97 9.66
C GLY A 110 8.87 -7.53 9.11
N TRP A 111 9.67 -6.66 9.74
CA TRP A 111 9.79 -5.27 9.25
C TRP A 111 10.39 -5.20 7.84
N GLN A 112 11.41 -6.01 7.53
CA GLN A 112 12.03 -6.04 6.21
C GLN A 112 11.09 -6.61 5.13
N LEU A 113 10.39 -7.71 5.44
CA LEU A 113 9.40 -8.29 4.52
C LEU A 113 8.30 -7.27 4.16
N ARG A 114 7.79 -6.57 5.20
CA ARG A 114 6.82 -5.50 5.00
C ARG A 114 7.36 -4.40 4.08
N ASN A 115 8.57 -3.93 4.34
CA ASN A 115 9.18 -2.83 3.60
C ASN A 115 9.32 -3.18 2.11
N VAL A 116 9.67 -4.43 1.80
CA VAL A 116 9.76 -4.94 0.44
C VAL A 116 8.38 -5.03 -0.22
N ALA A 117 7.37 -5.54 0.48
CA ALA A 117 6.01 -5.63 -0.04
C ALA A 117 5.41 -4.24 -0.29
N ASP A 118 5.57 -3.32 0.66
CA ASP A 118 5.09 -1.94 0.55
C ASP A 118 5.72 -1.19 -0.64
N SER A 119 7.03 -1.36 -0.84
CA SER A 119 7.75 -0.77 -1.97
C SER A 119 7.29 -1.36 -3.31
N PHE A 120 6.96 -2.65 -3.35
CA PHE A 120 6.43 -3.30 -4.55
C PHE A 120 5.05 -2.74 -4.92
N ILE A 121 4.12 -2.65 -3.94
CA ILE A 121 2.78 -2.11 -4.16
C ILE A 121 2.86 -0.65 -4.62
N ALA A 122 3.68 0.16 -3.97
CA ALA A 122 3.90 1.56 -4.33
C ALA A 122 4.41 1.72 -5.77
N GLY A 123 5.37 0.90 -6.19
CA GLY A 123 5.88 0.89 -7.57
C GLY A 123 4.84 0.44 -8.58
N LEU A 124 4.02 -0.53 -8.23
CA LEU A 124 2.90 -1.01 -9.06
C LEU A 124 1.83 0.08 -9.23
N MET A 125 1.44 0.75 -8.16
CA MET A 125 0.49 1.87 -8.22
C MET A 125 1.03 2.99 -9.11
N ASP A 126 2.29 3.42 -8.93
CA ASP A 126 2.93 4.46 -9.75
C ASP A 126 2.91 4.13 -11.26
N SER A 127 3.21 2.87 -11.60
CA SER A 127 3.21 2.42 -12.99
C SER A 127 1.81 2.26 -13.58
N GLY A 128 0.82 1.95 -12.73
CA GLY A 128 -0.55 1.67 -13.12
C GLY A 128 -1.48 2.87 -13.17
N VAL A 129 -1.04 4.06 -12.78
CA VAL A 129 -1.85 5.29 -12.84
C VAL A 129 -2.12 5.70 -14.30
N ASP A 130 -3.33 6.11 -14.60
CA ASP A 130 -3.69 6.66 -15.91
C ASP A 130 -2.81 7.87 -16.27
N GLY A 131 -2.56 8.02 -17.58
CA GLY A 131 -1.70 9.09 -18.09
C GLY A 131 -2.24 10.49 -17.82
N GLY A 132 -3.57 10.65 -17.79
CA GLY A 132 -4.28 11.90 -17.48
C GLY A 132 -4.15 12.31 -16.00
N ASN A 133 -3.99 11.34 -15.10
CA ASN A 133 -4.00 11.56 -13.63
C ASN A 133 -2.61 11.83 -13.06
N LYS A 134 -1.74 12.50 -13.80
CA LYS A 134 -0.36 12.81 -13.39
C LYS A 134 -0.10 14.31 -13.37
N ILE A 135 0.23 14.82 -12.18
CA ILE A 135 0.66 16.21 -11.99
C ILE A 135 2.20 16.25 -12.02
N GLY A 136 2.74 16.97 -13.02
CA GLY A 136 4.18 17.03 -13.26
C GLY A 136 4.72 15.81 -14.01
N SER A 137 6.01 15.78 -14.26
CA SER A 137 6.68 14.68 -14.95
C SER A 137 8.05 14.38 -14.34
N THR A 138 8.64 13.25 -14.71
CA THR A 138 10.00 12.91 -14.28
C THR A 138 11.04 13.91 -14.79
N THR A 139 10.77 14.57 -15.93
CA THR A 139 11.64 15.60 -16.52
C THR A 139 11.41 16.96 -15.85
N THR A 140 10.15 17.30 -15.58
CA THR A 140 9.72 18.57 -14.99
C THR A 140 8.91 18.30 -13.70
N PRO A 141 9.56 17.85 -12.61
CA PRO A 141 8.85 17.63 -11.36
C PRO A 141 8.38 18.95 -10.77
N LYS A 142 7.29 18.93 -10.03
CA LYS A 142 6.86 20.07 -9.24
C LYS A 142 7.78 20.24 -8.04
N VAL A 143 7.95 21.47 -7.55
CA VAL A 143 8.76 21.81 -6.36
C VAL A 143 7.82 22.43 -5.33
N PRO A 144 7.11 21.63 -4.53
CA PRO A 144 6.18 22.14 -3.54
C PRO A 144 6.89 23.00 -2.47
N THR A 145 6.24 24.10 -2.13
CA THR A 145 6.60 24.96 -1.01
C THR A 145 5.57 24.79 0.13
N LYS A 146 5.77 25.47 1.25
CA LYS A 146 4.80 25.46 2.36
C LYS A 146 3.44 26.09 1.97
N ASP A 147 3.44 26.97 0.98
CA ASP A 147 2.26 27.77 0.62
C ASP A 147 1.38 27.06 -0.43
N ASP A 148 1.96 26.19 -1.26
CA ASP A 148 1.30 25.50 -2.36
C ASP A 148 1.15 23.96 -2.17
N ALA A 149 1.78 23.38 -1.14
CA ALA A 149 1.68 21.94 -0.88
C ALA A 149 0.24 21.45 -0.71
N TYR A 150 -0.61 22.24 -0.04
CA TYR A 150 -2.03 21.94 0.10
C TYR A 150 -2.79 22.03 -1.24
N GLU A 151 -2.44 22.98 -2.09
CA GLU A 151 -3.08 23.18 -3.40
C GLU A 151 -2.87 21.95 -4.28
N TYR A 152 -1.68 21.35 -4.26
CA TYR A 152 -1.44 20.10 -4.96
C TYR A 152 -2.29 18.93 -4.46
N LEU A 153 -2.66 18.90 -3.17
CA LEU A 153 -3.62 17.90 -2.68
C LEU A 153 -5.01 18.16 -3.22
N VAL A 154 -5.42 19.42 -3.31
CA VAL A 154 -6.70 19.79 -3.93
C VAL A 154 -6.71 19.42 -5.42
N ASP A 155 -5.63 19.71 -6.16
CA ASP A 155 -5.51 19.35 -7.58
C ASP A 155 -5.60 17.83 -7.79
N LEU A 156 -4.98 17.01 -6.91
CA LEU A 156 -5.14 15.56 -6.95
C LEU A 156 -6.60 15.13 -6.69
N GLY A 157 -7.30 15.86 -5.81
CA GLY A 157 -8.73 15.65 -5.57
C GLY A 157 -9.58 15.92 -6.81
N VAL A 158 -9.29 17.02 -7.51
CA VAL A 158 -10.00 17.40 -8.75
C VAL A 158 -9.84 16.32 -9.82
N LEU A 159 -8.63 15.77 -10.02
CA LEU A 159 -8.43 14.70 -10.99
C LEU A 159 -9.28 13.45 -10.69
N LEU A 160 -9.40 13.10 -9.40
CA LEU A 160 -10.23 11.97 -8.99
C LEU A 160 -11.74 12.28 -9.08
N ASP A 161 -12.13 13.56 -8.94
CA ASP A 161 -13.52 14.00 -9.10
C ASP A 161 -13.93 13.97 -10.59
N GLU A 162 -13.03 14.34 -11.50
CA GLU A 162 -13.24 14.27 -12.96
C GLU A 162 -13.43 12.82 -13.46
N ASP A 163 -12.88 11.83 -12.72
CA ASP A 163 -13.03 10.40 -12.99
C ASP A 163 -14.16 9.73 -12.17
N ASP A 164 -15.06 10.50 -11.58
CA ASP A 164 -16.20 10.00 -10.79
C ASP A 164 -15.81 9.04 -9.65
N VAL A 165 -14.65 9.23 -9.04
CA VAL A 165 -14.18 8.40 -7.91
C VAL A 165 -14.91 8.81 -6.63
N PRO A 166 -15.43 7.88 -5.81
CA PRO A 166 -16.11 8.21 -4.55
C PRO A 166 -15.26 9.08 -3.64
N LEU A 167 -15.90 10.02 -2.92
CA LEU A 167 -15.24 10.94 -1.99
C LEU A 167 -14.79 10.23 -0.70
N GLU A 168 -15.57 9.25 -0.25
CA GLU A 168 -15.27 8.52 0.98
C GLU A 168 -14.17 7.49 0.75
N GLY A 169 -13.23 7.36 1.70
CA GLY A 169 -12.16 6.36 1.62
C GLY A 169 -11.00 6.73 0.70
N ARG A 170 -10.87 7.99 0.31
CA ARG A 170 -9.70 8.49 -0.42
C ARG A 170 -8.49 8.57 0.49
N PHE A 171 -7.35 8.20 -0.02
CA PHE A 171 -6.06 8.28 0.67
C PHE A 171 -5.03 9.06 -0.15
N VAL A 172 -4.02 9.58 0.54
CA VAL A 172 -2.79 10.07 -0.08
C VAL A 172 -1.59 9.63 0.74
N VAL A 173 -0.59 9.05 0.09
CA VAL A 173 0.65 8.63 0.74
C VAL A 173 1.76 9.62 0.43
N VAL A 174 2.25 10.29 1.47
CA VAL A 174 3.23 11.37 1.36
C VAL A 174 4.57 11.01 2.00
N PRO A 175 5.70 11.49 1.45
CA PRO A 175 7.00 11.39 2.09
C PRO A 175 7.10 12.35 3.28
N ALA A 176 8.02 12.06 4.21
CA ALA A 176 8.18 12.83 5.44
C ALA A 176 8.44 14.33 5.20
N TRP A 177 9.17 14.68 4.14
CA TRP A 177 9.45 16.09 3.82
C TRP A 177 8.19 16.83 3.36
N PHE A 178 7.33 16.21 2.54
CA PHE A 178 6.07 16.83 2.08
C PHE A 178 5.08 16.98 3.23
N HIS A 179 4.97 15.97 4.09
CA HIS A 179 4.21 16.08 5.33
C HIS A 179 4.71 17.26 6.20
N GLY A 180 6.02 17.48 6.25
CA GLY A 180 6.60 18.62 6.94
C GLY A 180 6.24 19.99 6.32
N LEU A 181 5.98 20.06 5.00
CA LEU A 181 5.46 21.27 4.36
C LEU A 181 4.02 21.55 4.76
N LEU A 182 3.17 20.50 4.78
CA LEU A 182 1.78 20.64 5.24
C LEU A 182 1.69 21.12 6.69
N LEU A 183 2.57 20.64 7.56
CA LEU A 183 2.64 21.11 8.96
C LEU A 183 3.09 22.57 9.10
N LYS A 184 3.77 23.14 8.09
CA LYS A 184 4.21 24.54 8.07
C LYS A 184 3.20 25.47 7.41
N ASP A 185 2.14 24.93 6.78
CA ASP A 185 1.11 25.73 6.15
C ASP A 185 0.22 26.38 7.22
N ASP A 186 0.04 27.67 7.12
CA ASP A 186 -0.73 28.50 8.06
C ASP A 186 -2.21 28.06 8.17
N ARG A 187 -2.75 27.38 7.13
CA ARG A 187 -4.12 26.84 7.09
C ARG A 187 -4.32 25.75 8.14
N PHE A 188 -3.28 24.98 8.45
CA PHE A 188 -3.32 23.93 9.47
C PHE A 188 -2.91 24.43 10.86
N VAL A 189 -2.13 25.52 10.92
CA VAL A 189 -1.54 26.08 12.15
C VAL A 189 -2.39 27.17 12.79
N ARG A 190 -3.34 27.78 12.05
CA ARG A 190 -4.18 28.85 12.61
C ARG A 190 -5.02 28.32 13.78
N SER A 191 -4.60 28.72 14.96
CA SER A 191 -5.24 28.45 16.23
C SER A 191 -6.58 29.17 16.34
N GLY A 192 -7.56 28.51 16.95
CA GLY A 192 -8.90 29.08 17.22
C GLY A 192 -10.00 28.05 17.24
N THR A 193 -9.74 26.85 16.79
CA THR A 193 -10.58 25.65 16.96
C THR A 193 -9.77 24.60 17.70
N GLY A 194 -10.34 23.90 18.68
CA GLY A 194 -9.65 22.89 19.48
C GLY A 194 -8.93 21.79 18.67
N ALA A 195 -9.29 21.63 17.39
CA ALA A 195 -8.61 20.78 16.45
C ALA A 195 -7.25 21.32 15.97
N GLY A 196 -7.06 22.66 15.90
CA GLY A 196 -5.79 23.28 15.51
C GLY A 196 -4.72 23.11 16.59
N ASP A 197 -5.10 23.23 17.87
CA ASP A 197 -4.19 23.12 19.01
C ASP A 197 -3.65 21.69 19.23
N SER A 198 -4.43 20.65 18.89
CA SER A 198 -3.97 19.27 18.97
C SER A 198 -3.00 18.92 17.83
N ARG A 199 -3.22 19.46 16.62
CA ARG A 199 -2.32 19.31 15.47
C ARG A 199 -0.97 19.95 15.69
N LEU A 200 -0.94 21.15 16.27
CA LEU A 200 0.30 21.83 16.66
C LEU A 200 1.13 21.03 17.67
N ARG A 201 0.49 20.35 18.61
CA ARG A 201 1.18 19.56 19.64
C ARG A 201 1.66 18.20 19.15
N ASN A 202 0.87 17.53 18.33
CA ASN A 202 1.12 16.14 17.94
C ASN A 202 1.78 16.03 16.56
N GLY A 203 1.79 17.08 15.73
CA GLY A 203 2.31 17.04 14.38
C GLY A 203 1.52 16.09 13.47
N GLU A 204 0.23 15.90 13.76
CA GLU A 204 -0.63 14.93 13.08
C GLU A 204 -1.57 15.66 12.13
N VAL A 205 -1.41 15.43 10.83
CA VAL A 205 -2.38 15.83 9.81
C VAL A 205 -3.13 14.56 9.42
N GLY A 206 -4.27 14.31 10.08
CA GLY A 206 -5.07 13.11 9.85
C GLY A 206 -5.78 13.13 8.50
N GLU A 207 -6.47 14.23 8.19
CA GLU A 207 -7.24 14.41 6.97
C GLU A 207 -7.04 15.82 6.41
N ALA A 208 -6.90 15.95 5.10
CA ALA A 208 -6.88 17.21 4.38
C ALA A 208 -7.36 17.02 2.94
N ALA A 209 -8.07 18.03 2.40
CA ALA A 209 -8.62 18.03 1.04
C ALA A 209 -9.45 16.76 0.69
N GLY A 210 -10.12 16.16 1.69
CA GLY A 210 -10.90 14.93 1.50
C GLY A 210 -10.07 13.63 1.47
N PHE A 211 -8.76 13.71 1.75
CA PHE A 211 -7.86 12.56 1.81
C PHE A 211 -7.46 12.21 3.24
N ALA A 212 -7.43 10.92 3.56
CA ALA A 212 -6.66 10.42 4.68
C ALA A 212 -5.16 10.48 4.35
N ILE A 213 -4.39 11.28 5.13
CA ILE A 213 -2.97 11.49 4.88
C ILE A 213 -2.16 10.42 5.59
N LEU A 214 -1.44 9.63 4.81
CA LEU A 214 -0.56 8.57 5.29
C LEU A 214 0.90 8.94 5.01
N LYS A 215 1.76 8.72 6.00
CA LYS A 215 3.18 9.00 5.87
C LYS A 215 3.97 7.71 5.65
N SER A 216 4.75 7.67 4.56
CA SER A 216 5.65 6.54 4.28
C SER A 216 7.00 7.00 3.75
N ASN A 217 8.05 6.28 4.12
CA ASN A 217 9.38 6.45 3.52
C ASN A 217 9.54 5.61 2.25
N ASN A 218 8.58 4.71 1.96
CA ASN A 218 8.56 3.84 0.78
C ASN A 218 7.91 4.51 -0.44
N VAL A 219 7.66 5.81 -0.38
CA VAL A 219 7.17 6.57 -1.54
C VAL A 219 8.16 6.39 -2.69
N PRO A 220 7.70 5.93 -3.88
CA PRO A 220 8.57 5.72 -5.03
C PRO A 220 9.33 6.99 -5.37
N ASN A 221 10.62 6.87 -5.59
CA ASN A 221 11.46 8.02 -5.93
C ASN A 221 12.58 7.62 -6.89
N THR A 222 13.07 8.59 -7.66
CA THR A 222 14.24 8.41 -8.52
C THR A 222 15.43 9.09 -7.88
N ALA A 223 16.40 8.31 -7.47
CA ALA A 223 17.66 8.78 -6.86
C ALA A 223 17.49 9.69 -5.63
N GLY A 224 16.41 9.48 -4.85
CA GLY A 224 16.12 10.28 -3.66
C GLY A 224 15.70 11.74 -3.94
N ALA A 225 15.43 12.10 -5.19
CA ALA A 225 15.11 13.46 -5.59
C ALA A 225 13.67 13.65 -6.08
N LYS A 226 13.16 12.74 -6.89
CA LYS A 226 11.85 12.85 -7.53
C LYS A 226 10.91 11.85 -6.92
N TYR A 227 10.01 12.33 -6.08
CA TYR A 227 9.06 11.51 -5.34
C TYR A 227 7.73 11.45 -6.07
N ARG A 228 7.08 10.29 -6.05
CA ARG A 228 5.78 10.03 -6.62
C ARG A 228 4.76 9.89 -5.50
N ILE A 229 4.11 11.01 -5.18
CA ILE A 229 3.08 11.08 -4.15
C ILE A 229 1.80 10.52 -4.76
N ILE A 230 1.35 9.39 -4.25
CA ILE A 230 0.21 8.64 -4.77
C ILE A 230 -1.02 8.97 -3.94
N ALA A 231 -2.08 9.42 -4.62
CA ALA A 231 -3.41 9.57 -4.08
C ALA A 231 -4.38 8.62 -4.80
N GLY A 232 -5.46 8.25 -4.17
CA GLY A 232 -6.45 7.39 -4.80
C GLY A 232 -7.51 6.87 -3.84
N HIS A 233 -8.22 5.85 -4.28
CA HIS A 233 -9.22 5.14 -3.51
C HIS A 233 -8.85 3.66 -3.39
N SER A 234 -9.26 3.00 -2.31
CA SER A 234 -8.91 1.58 -2.05
C SER A 234 -9.37 0.62 -3.15
N MET A 235 -10.41 0.96 -3.92
CA MET A 235 -10.88 0.14 -5.05
C MET A 235 -9.91 0.11 -6.25
N ALA A 236 -8.92 1.00 -6.28
CA ALA A 236 -8.00 1.11 -7.40
C ALA A 236 -7.05 -0.08 -7.53
N THR A 237 -6.61 -0.63 -6.41
CA THR A 237 -5.58 -1.67 -6.35
C THR A 237 -6.05 -2.83 -5.49
N ALA A 238 -5.97 -4.03 -6.02
CA ALA A 238 -6.16 -5.26 -5.26
C ALA A 238 -4.80 -5.78 -4.78
N TYR A 239 -4.72 -6.14 -3.51
CA TYR A 239 -3.55 -6.73 -2.87
C TYR A 239 -3.91 -7.99 -2.13
N VAL A 240 -3.06 -8.98 -2.23
CA VAL A 240 -3.25 -10.28 -1.59
C VAL A 240 -1.92 -10.75 -1.05
N GLU A 241 -1.93 -11.23 0.19
CA GLU A 241 -0.74 -11.76 0.84
C GLU A 241 -1.01 -13.06 1.59
N GLN A 242 0.00 -13.90 1.66
CA GLN A 242 0.00 -15.12 2.46
C GLN A 242 1.38 -15.38 3.04
N VAL A 243 1.43 -15.63 4.34
CA VAL A 243 2.62 -16.24 4.98
C VAL A 243 2.43 -17.75 4.93
N LEU A 244 3.15 -18.40 4.02
CA LEU A 244 2.94 -19.83 3.77
C LEU A 244 3.53 -20.71 4.84
N ASP A 245 4.74 -20.40 5.32
CA ASP A 245 5.46 -21.30 6.22
C ASP A 245 6.52 -20.57 7.05
N VAL A 246 6.59 -20.88 8.32
CA VAL A 246 7.67 -20.47 9.20
C VAL A 246 8.18 -21.72 9.90
N GLN A 247 9.40 -22.15 9.60
CA GLN A 247 10.00 -23.36 10.12
C GLN A 247 11.26 -23.05 10.92
N THR A 248 11.42 -23.79 12.02
CA THR A 248 12.68 -23.89 12.74
C THR A 248 13.39 -25.16 12.34
N TYR A 249 14.70 -25.09 12.12
CA TYR A 249 15.50 -26.25 11.83
C TYR A 249 16.90 -26.11 12.42
N LYS A 250 17.57 -27.25 12.65
CA LYS A 250 18.96 -27.29 13.07
C LYS A 250 19.84 -27.55 11.84
N PRO A 251 20.75 -26.62 11.51
CA PRO A 251 21.68 -26.85 10.40
C PRO A 251 22.60 -28.02 10.70
N GLU A 252 22.83 -28.89 9.72
CA GLU A 252 23.65 -30.12 9.91
C GLU A 252 25.11 -29.81 10.26
N LYS A 253 25.65 -28.69 9.81
CA LYS A 253 27.07 -28.33 9.96
C LYS A 253 27.35 -27.29 11.04
N ARG A 254 26.34 -26.87 11.83
CA ARG A 254 26.47 -25.81 12.84
C ARG A 254 25.64 -26.11 14.07
N PHE A 255 26.13 -25.69 15.22
CA PHE A 255 25.42 -25.83 16.50
C PHE A 255 24.60 -24.59 16.77
N GLY A 256 23.28 -24.68 16.58
CA GLY A 256 22.36 -23.60 16.83
C GLY A 256 21.01 -23.86 16.17
N ASP A 257 20.12 -22.90 16.31
CA ASP A 257 18.78 -22.96 15.74
C ASP A 257 18.67 -21.95 14.58
N ALA A 258 18.13 -22.41 13.45
CA ALA A 258 17.83 -21.56 12.32
C ALA A 258 16.32 -21.42 12.12
N VAL A 259 15.88 -20.25 11.66
CA VAL A 259 14.50 -19.97 11.33
C VAL A 259 14.42 -19.49 9.89
N LYS A 260 13.53 -20.09 9.13
CA LYS A 260 13.20 -19.69 7.77
C LYS A 260 11.70 -19.43 7.65
N GLY A 261 11.32 -18.46 6.83
CA GLY A 261 9.93 -18.18 6.55
C GLY A 261 9.75 -17.71 5.11
N LEU A 262 8.62 -18.05 4.52
CA LEU A 262 8.25 -17.71 3.17
C LEU A 262 7.02 -16.82 3.19
N HIS A 263 7.11 -15.67 2.53
CA HIS A 263 6.03 -14.71 2.31
C HIS A 263 5.73 -14.63 0.81
N VAL A 264 4.48 -14.86 0.45
CA VAL A 264 4.01 -14.83 -0.92
C VAL A 264 2.93 -13.78 -1.04
N TYR A 265 3.02 -12.93 -2.07
CA TYR A 265 2.05 -11.87 -2.28
C TYR A 265 1.93 -11.51 -3.75
N GLY A 266 0.84 -10.86 -4.09
CA GLY A 266 0.56 -10.31 -5.40
C GLY A 266 -0.26 -9.04 -5.29
N ALA A 267 -0.15 -8.17 -6.27
CA ALA A 267 -0.97 -6.98 -6.38
C ALA A 267 -1.27 -6.67 -7.83
N LYS A 268 -2.38 -5.99 -8.07
CA LYS A 268 -2.77 -5.50 -9.39
C LYS A 268 -3.54 -4.20 -9.28
N VAL A 269 -3.23 -3.25 -10.15
CA VAL A 269 -4.08 -2.07 -10.35
C VAL A 269 -5.28 -2.50 -11.19
N VAL A 270 -6.46 -2.44 -10.58
CA VAL A 270 -7.74 -2.84 -11.20
C VAL A 270 -8.39 -1.66 -11.92
N ARG A 271 -8.31 -0.47 -11.31
CA ARG A 271 -8.87 0.77 -11.85
C ARG A 271 -7.81 1.87 -11.90
N PRO A 272 -7.13 2.06 -13.05
CA PRO A 272 -6.09 3.08 -13.24
C PRO A 272 -6.56 4.51 -12.97
N THR A 273 -7.82 4.82 -13.31
CA THR A 273 -8.45 6.14 -13.15
C THR A 273 -8.74 6.50 -11.69
N ALA A 274 -8.86 5.49 -10.80
CA ALA A 274 -9.03 5.72 -9.37
C ALA A 274 -7.72 5.98 -8.61
N LEU A 275 -6.64 6.26 -9.33
CA LEU A 275 -5.34 6.68 -8.82
C LEU A 275 -4.91 8.00 -9.47
N ALA A 276 -4.25 8.85 -8.70
CA ALA A 276 -3.60 10.07 -9.19
C ALA A 276 -2.20 10.19 -8.59
N VAL A 277 -1.25 10.77 -9.32
CA VAL A 277 0.14 10.90 -8.88
C VAL A 277 0.65 12.33 -9.06
N LEU A 278 1.20 12.87 -7.99
CA LEU A 278 2.02 14.08 -8.03
C LEU A 278 3.50 13.71 -8.07
N ILE A 279 4.19 14.11 -9.13
CA ILE A 279 5.64 13.95 -9.26
C ILE A 279 6.30 15.22 -8.76
N ALA A 280 6.91 15.13 -7.58
CA ALA A 280 7.48 16.27 -6.88
C ALA A 280 8.95 16.04 -6.50
N SER A 281 9.72 17.10 -6.52
CA SER A 281 11.10 17.10 -6.02
C SER A 281 11.19 17.90 -4.73
N LYS A 282 12.09 17.46 -3.87
CA LYS A 282 12.47 18.22 -2.70
C LYS A 282 13.27 19.46 -3.17
N SER A 283 12.91 20.64 -2.68
CA SER A 283 13.66 21.89 -2.87
C SER A 283 15.06 21.82 -2.23
#